data_4a142aeba9ff9be07c31f4f7ceb3fdcf
#
_entry.id   4a142aeba9ff9be07c31f4f7ceb3fdcf
#
_cell.length_a   1.000
_cell.length_b   1.000
_cell.length_c   1.000
_cell.angle_alpha   90.00
_cell.angle_beta   90.00
_cell.angle_gamma   90.00
#
_symmetry.space_group_name_H-M   'P 1'
#
loop_
_entity.id
_entity.type
_entity.pdbx_description
1 polymer ?
#
loop_
_entity_poly.entity_id
_entity_poly.type
_entity_poly.pdbx_seq_one_letter_code
_entity_poly.pdbx_strand_id
1 'polypeptide(L)'
;DSSKIILATDPDREGEAIAWHVKEYLNEKKLLKDKEIERVVFNEITKKAVLHGIDNPRQIEPLLVDAYMARRALDYLVGFNISPILWTKLPGSKSAGRVQSVALKLITEREHEIESFNPEEFWTLSVKFKDKNNQIITASISQLENNKIEKFSFRNKEEINKAISIINKKKFSITDISSKIINRN
;
A
#
# COMPACT_ATOMS: atom_id res chain seq x y z
N ASP A 1 39.58 14.04 13.74
CA ASP A 1 40.76 13.28 13.27
C ASP A 1 40.43 12.17 12.23
N SER A 2 39.23 12.16 11.64
CA SER A 2 38.87 11.25 10.56
C SER A 2 39.25 11.83 9.19
N SER A 3 39.75 10.99 8.28
CA SER A 3 40.03 11.37 6.90
C SER A 3 38.81 11.24 5.98
N LYS A 4 37.77 10.51 6.45
CA LYS A 4 36.58 10.18 5.66
C LYS A 4 35.31 10.39 6.48
N ILE A 5 34.26 10.91 5.84
CA ILE A 5 32.93 11.09 6.41
C ILE A 5 31.95 10.29 5.58
N ILE A 6 31.21 9.40 6.21
CA ILE A 6 30.17 8.59 5.57
C ILE A 6 28.81 9.12 6.00
N LEU A 7 27.99 9.51 5.02
CA LEU A 7 26.61 9.97 5.22
C LEU A 7 25.66 8.81 4.94
N ALA A 8 25.16 8.16 5.99
CA ALA A 8 24.35 6.95 5.92
C ALA A 8 22.90 7.22 6.38
N THR A 9 22.25 8.20 5.79
CA THR A 9 20.84 8.52 6.00
C THR A 9 19.95 7.66 5.08
N ASP A 10 18.63 7.71 5.28
CA ASP A 10 17.67 6.90 4.54
C ASP A 10 17.78 7.05 3.00
N PRO A 11 17.41 6.03 2.20
CA PRO A 11 17.55 6.07 0.75
C PRO A 11 16.47 6.90 0.03
N ASP A 12 15.71 7.72 0.74
CA ASP A 12 14.68 8.59 0.22
C ASP A 12 15.16 10.05 0.04
N ARG A 13 14.29 10.92 -0.48
CA ARG A 13 14.62 12.33 -0.72
C ARG A 13 14.84 13.12 0.58
N GLU A 14 14.18 12.74 1.69
CA GLU A 14 14.39 13.33 3.00
C GLU A 14 15.79 12.99 3.51
N GLY A 15 16.21 11.73 3.44
CA GLY A 15 17.54 11.29 3.82
C GLY A 15 18.63 11.88 2.92
N GLU A 16 18.35 12.06 1.62
CA GLU A 16 19.28 12.71 0.70
C GLU A 16 19.49 14.20 1.04
N ALA A 17 18.39 14.90 1.38
CA ALA A 17 18.46 16.28 1.82
C ALA A 17 19.19 16.45 3.15
N ILE A 18 19.00 15.53 4.11
CA ILE A 18 19.75 15.52 5.37
C ILE A 18 21.24 15.38 5.09
N ALA A 19 21.64 14.42 4.24
CA ALA A 19 23.03 14.22 3.85
C ALA A 19 23.61 15.48 3.20
N TRP A 20 22.86 16.12 2.30
CA TRP A 20 23.25 17.36 1.65
C TRP A 20 23.42 18.51 2.65
N HIS A 21 22.46 18.73 3.55
CA HIS A 21 22.54 19.78 4.57
C HIS A 21 23.73 19.58 5.51
N VAL A 22 24.02 18.34 5.93
CA VAL A 22 25.20 18.04 6.75
C VAL A 22 26.49 18.38 6.01
N LYS A 23 26.57 18.01 4.72
CA LYS A 23 27.72 18.34 3.87
C LYS A 23 27.90 19.87 3.76
N GLU A 24 26.83 20.60 3.43
CA GLU A 24 26.89 22.08 3.31
C GLU A 24 27.27 22.73 4.61
N TYR A 25 26.70 22.34 5.74
CA TYR A 25 27.05 22.86 7.06
C TYR A 25 28.54 22.64 7.40
N LEU A 26 29.06 21.44 7.16
CA LEU A 26 30.47 21.15 7.38
C LEU A 26 31.39 21.95 6.46
N ASN A 27 30.95 22.20 5.22
CA ASN A 27 31.67 23.01 4.25
C ASN A 27 31.72 24.48 4.70
N GLU A 28 30.61 25.07 5.12
CA GLU A 28 30.54 26.42 5.67
C GLU A 28 31.47 26.60 6.88
N LYS A 29 31.55 25.59 7.74
CA LYS A 29 32.46 25.59 8.90
C LYS A 29 33.91 25.29 8.55
N LYS A 30 34.22 25.07 7.26
CA LYS A 30 35.57 24.71 6.77
C LYS A 30 36.15 23.44 7.41
N LEU A 31 35.27 22.52 7.81
CA LEU A 31 35.63 21.25 8.44
C LEU A 31 35.90 20.12 7.44
N LEU A 32 35.70 20.38 6.15
CA LEU A 32 35.85 19.38 5.06
C LEU A 32 37.25 19.44 4.41
N LYS A 33 38.15 20.27 4.88
CA LYS A 33 39.53 20.30 4.33
C LYS A 33 40.14 18.89 4.43
N ASP A 34 40.58 18.37 3.30
CA ASP A 34 41.27 17.07 3.18
C ASP A 34 40.45 15.88 3.64
N LYS A 35 39.10 15.98 3.62
CA LYS A 35 38.19 14.88 3.98
C LYS A 35 37.38 14.43 2.77
N GLU A 36 37.34 13.13 2.59
CA GLU A 36 36.46 12.50 1.61
C GLU A 36 35.05 12.36 2.18
N ILE A 37 34.02 12.69 1.37
CA ILE A 37 32.62 12.53 1.75
C ILE A 37 31.98 11.51 0.83
N GLU A 38 31.39 10.50 1.42
CA GLU A 38 30.67 9.46 0.72
C GLU A 38 29.22 9.35 1.22
N ARG A 39 28.32 9.07 0.31
CA ARG A 39 26.94 8.76 0.58
C ARG A 39 26.75 7.24 0.54
N VAL A 40 26.25 6.66 1.63
CA VAL A 40 25.95 5.24 1.73
C VAL A 40 24.44 5.06 1.92
N VAL A 41 23.84 4.13 1.17
CA VAL A 41 22.42 3.79 1.26
C VAL A 41 22.24 2.29 1.39
N PHE A 42 21.25 1.89 2.19
CA PHE A 42 20.84 0.50 2.33
C PHE A 42 19.32 0.46 2.60
N ASN A 43 18.65 -0.57 2.10
CA ASN A 43 17.20 -0.71 2.21
C ASN A 43 16.77 -1.56 3.42
N GLU A 44 17.73 -2.17 4.13
CA GLU A 44 17.50 -2.99 5.32
C GLU A 44 18.66 -2.87 6.29
N ILE A 45 18.40 -3.03 7.59
CA ILE A 45 19.40 -2.94 8.64
C ILE A 45 19.92 -4.36 8.96
N THR A 46 20.51 -5.02 7.94
CA THR A 46 21.24 -6.28 8.13
C THR A 46 22.73 -6.06 7.96
N LYS A 47 23.55 -6.87 8.63
CA LYS A 47 25.02 -6.79 8.49
C LYS A 47 25.46 -6.84 7.02
N LYS A 48 24.83 -7.71 6.22
CA LYS A 48 25.15 -7.87 4.79
C LYS A 48 24.83 -6.61 3.99
N ALA A 49 23.64 -6.01 4.20
CA ALA A 49 23.22 -4.80 3.48
C ALA A 49 24.05 -3.59 3.86
N VAL A 50 24.36 -3.42 5.14
CA VAL A 50 25.19 -2.31 5.64
C VAL A 50 26.61 -2.41 5.08
N LEU A 51 27.25 -3.57 5.13
CA LEU A 51 28.60 -3.77 4.58
C LEU A 51 28.59 -3.55 3.05
N HIS A 52 27.60 -4.09 2.34
CA HIS A 52 27.46 -3.86 0.90
C HIS A 52 27.31 -2.38 0.57
N GLY A 53 26.56 -1.63 1.35
CA GLY A 53 26.41 -0.17 1.17
C GLY A 53 27.72 0.58 1.40
N ILE A 54 28.51 0.19 2.41
CA ILE A 54 29.81 0.78 2.69
C ILE A 54 30.81 0.48 1.59
N ASP A 55 30.77 -0.73 1.02
CA ASP A 55 31.65 -1.15 -0.06
C ASP A 55 31.29 -0.52 -1.42
N ASN A 56 30.05 0.00 -1.55
CA ASN A 56 29.51 0.62 -2.76
C ASN A 56 28.96 2.02 -2.49
N PRO A 57 29.80 2.98 -2.07
CA PRO A 57 29.38 4.34 -1.81
C PRO A 57 29.01 5.07 -3.12
N ARG A 58 28.15 6.07 -3.02
CA ARG A 58 27.79 6.94 -4.14
C ARG A 58 27.96 8.42 -3.79
N GLN A 59 27.71 9.28 -4.72
CA GLN A 59 27.57 10.71 -4.47
C GLN A 59 26.13 11.06 -4.04
N ILE A 60 25.97 12.23 -3.42
CA ILE A 60 24.65 12.80 -3.14
C ILE A 60 23.95 13.07 -4.49
N GLU A 61 22.68 12.68 -4.60
CA GLU A 61 21.87 12.84 -5.82
C GLU A 61 21.19 14.22 -5.81
N PRO A 62 21.61 15.17 -6.66
CA PRO A 62 21.09 16.54 -6.64
C PRO A 62 19.58 16.59 -6.93
N LEU A 63 19.07 15.74 -7.82
CA LEU A 63 17.65 15.73 -8.19
C LEU A 63 16.75 15.35 -7.02
N LEU A 64 17.20 14.48 -6.12
CA LEU A 64 16.45 14.14 -4.90
C LEU A 64 16.47 15.30 -3.90
N VAL A 65 17.59 16.02 -3.79
CA VAL A 65 17.69 17.23 -2.98
C VAL A 65 16.75 18.32 -3.50
N ASP A 66 16.74 18.56 -4.81
CA ASP A 66 15.85 19.53 -5.46
C ASP A 66 14.37 19.15 -5.26
N ALA A 67 14.03 17.89 -5.38
CA ALA A 67 12.68 17.39 -5.11
C ALA A 67 12.24 17.61 -3.65
N TYR A 68 13.16 17.47 -2.69
CA TYR A 68 12.89 17.80 -1.30
C TYR A 68 12.69 19.31 -1.10
N MET A 69 13.55 20.14 -1.67
CA MET A 69 13.47 21.60 -1.56
C MET A 69 12.19 22.13 -2.19
N ALA A 70 11.81 21.62 -3.36
CA ALA A 70 10.55 21.97 -4.02
C ALA A 70 9.34 21.58 -3.16
N ARG A 71 9.34 20.38 -2.56
CA ARG A 71 8.29 19.98 -1.62
C ARG A 71 8.19 20.91 -0.43
N ARG A 72 9.33 21.23 0.20
CA ARG A 72 9.36 22.12 1.37
C ARG A 72 8.83 23.52 1.03
N ALA A 73 9.24 24.08 -0.12
CA ALA A 73 8.75 25.36 -0.59
C ALA A 73 7.22 25.31 -0.85
N LEU A 74 6.73 24.25 -1.47
CA LEU A 74 5.32 24.05 -1.72
C LEU A 74 4.50 23.92 -0.43
N ASP A 75 4.97 23.13 0.54
CA ASP A 75 4.29 22.97 1.83
C ASP A 75 4.22 24.31 2.59
N TYR A 76 5.30 25.12 2.53
CA TYR A 76 5.30 26.47 3.08
C TYR A 76 4.26 27.37 2.39
N LEU A 77 4.32 27.46 1.07
CA LEU A 77 3.42 28.33 0.29
C LEU A 77 1.95 27.95 0.47
N VAL A 78 1.63 26.67 0.40
CA VAL A 78 0.26 26.16 0.59
C VAL A 78 -0.22 26.44 2.02
N GLY A 79 0.58 26.08 3.02
CA GLY A 79 0.21 26.26 4.42
C GLY A 79 -0.04 27.71 4.79
N PHE A 80 0.87 28.60 4.43
CA PHE A 80 0.77 30.02 4.80
C PHE A 80 -0.25 30.83 3.99
N ASN A 81 -0.52 30.45 2.73
CA ASN A 81 -1.50 31.17 1.92
C ASN A 81 -2.92 30.67 2.12
N ILE A 82 -3.12 29.35 2.34
CA ILE A 82 -4.47 28.80 2.43
C ILE A 82 -5.00 28.81 3.86
N SER A 83 -4.17 28.64 4.89
CA SER A 83 -4.64 28.63 6.28
C SER A 83 -5.39 29.90 6.68
N PRO A 84 -4.95 31.15 6.34
CA PRO A 84 -5.71 32.36 6.65
C PRO A 84 -7.08 32.40 5.97
N ILE A 85 -7.19 31.86 4.75
CA ILE A 85 -8.48 31.78 4.03
C ILE A 85 -9.45 30.85 4.78
N LEU A 86 -8.95 29.72 5.29
CA LEU A 86 -9.76 28.81 6.09
C LEU A 86 -10.27 29.46 7.37
N TRP A 87 -9.45 30.25 8.06
CA TRP A 87 -9.88 30.92 9.31
C TRP A 87 -11.06 31.87 9.09
N THR A 88 -11.12 32.49 7.90
CA THR A 88 -12.23 33.40 7.56
C THR A 88 -13.45 32.71 6.99
N LYS A 89 -13.27 31.56 6.30
CA LYS A 89 -14.36 30.86 5.58
C LYS A 89 -14.97 29.72 6.38
N LEU A 90 -14.18 29.07 7.25
CA LEU A 90 -14.58 27.90 8.03
C LEU A 90 -14.25 28.12 9.52
N PRO A 91 -15.19 28.66 10.31
CA PRO A 91 -15.00 28.86 11.74
C PRO A 91 -14.58 27.56 12.44
N GLY A 92 -13.53 27.63 13.26
CA GLY A 92 -12.96 26.48 13.95
C GLY A 92 -11.86 25.71 13.21
N SER A 93 -11.64 25.96 11.92
CA SER A 93 -10.51 25.41 11.20
C SER A 93 -9.20 26.03 11.67
N LYS A 94 -8.12 25.20 11.77
CA LYS A 94 -6.83 25.67 12.30
C LYS A 94 -5.78 25.88 11.20
N SER A 95 -5.67 24.96 10.27
CA SER A 95 -4.66 25.01 9.21
C SER A 95 -5.07 24.21 7.99
N ALA A 96 -4.50 24.59 6.84
CA ALA A 96 -4.50 23.80 5.62
C ALA A 96 -3.09 23.28 5.34
N GLY A 97 -3.01 22.15 4.69
CA GLY A 97 -1.75 21.58 4.27
C GLY A 97 -1.97 20.54 3.19
N ARG A 98 -0.98 20.37 2.34
CA ARG A 98 -1.04 19.50 1.17
C ARG A 98 -1.39 18.05 1.55
N VAL A 99 -0.77 17.51 2.61
CA VAL A 99 -1.06 16.16 3.12
C VAL A 99 -2.42 16.12 3.83
N GLN A 100 -2.70 17.08 4.69
CA GLN A 100 -3.96 17.16 5.45
C GLN A 100 -5.18 17.22 4.53
N SER A 101 -5.12 18.02 3.46
CA SER A 101 -6.23 18.18 2.52
C SER A 101 -6.52 16.91 1.74
N VAL A 102 -5.48 16.19 1.33
CA VAL A 102 -5.63 14.90 0.65
C VAL A 102 -6.17 13.84 1.60
N ALA A 103 -5.65 13.76 2.82
CA ALA A 103 -6.13 12.80 3.82
C ALA A 103 -7.61 13.04 4.15
N LEU A 104 -8.01 14.30 4.37
CA LEU A 104 -9.40 14.67 4.63
C LEU A 104 -10.30 14.30 3.46
N LYS A 105 -9.87 14.58 2.22
CA LYS A 105 -10.62 14.21 1.02
C LYS A 105 -10.88 12.71 0.96
N LEU A 106 -9.84 11.88 1.14
CA LEU A 106 -9.97 10.42 1.12
C LEU A 106 -10.92 9.89 2.21
N ILE A 107 -10.83 10.46 3.43
CA ILE A 107 -11.73 10.11 4.53
C ILE A 107 -13.18 10.49 4.19
N THR A 108 -13.39 11.69 3.68
CA THR A 108 -14.73 12.17 3.33
C THR A 108 -15.35 11.37 2.18
N GLU A 109 -14.57 11.06 1.16
CA GLU A 109 -15.01 10.20 0.05
C GLU A 109 -15.42 8.82 0.57
N ARG A 110 -14.61 8.24 1.47
CA ARG A 110 -14.93 6.94 2.07
C ARG A 110 -16.17 6.99 2.95
N GLU A 111 -16.35 8.04 3.74
CA GLU A 111 -17.54 8.23 4.56
C GLU A 111 -18.80 8.34 3.71
N HIS A 112 -18.73 9.09 2.60
CA HIS A 112 -19.82 9.18 1.65
C HIS A 112 -20.17 7.82 1.00
N GLU A 113 -19.17 7.00 0.68
CA GLU A 113 -19.42 5.63 0.23
C GLU A 113 -20.13 4.78 1.30
N ILE A 114 -19.74 4.95 2.59
CA ILE A 114 -20.34 4.23 3.71
C ILE A 114 -21.80 4.68 3.91
N GLU A 115 -22.06 5.98 3.90
CA GLU A 115 -23.41 6.56 4.05
C GLU A 115 -24.35 6.17 2.90
N SER A 116 -23.83 6.08 1.69
CA SER A 116 -24.61 5.69 0.50
C SER A 116 -24.71 4.18 0.30
N PHE A 117 -24.02 3.39 1.11
CA PHE A 117 -23.99 1.94 0.96
C PHE A 117 -25.33 1.31 1.35
N ASN A 118 -25.95 0.64 0.40
CA ASN A 118 -27.12 -0.19 0.62
C ASN A 118 -26.67 -1.67 0.74
N PRO A 119 -26.84 -2.30 1.91
CA PRO A 119 -26.47 -3.68 2.08
C PRO A 119 -27.38 -4.60 1.24
N GLU A 120 -26.77 -5.45 0.41
CA GLU A 120 -27.47 -6.48 -0.34
C GLU A 120 -27.20 -7.85 0.28
N GLU A 121 -28.27 -8.58 0.61
CA GLU A 121 -28.17 -9.95 1.07
C GLU A 121 -27.74 -10.86 -0.08
N PHE A 122 -26.79 -11.74 0.19
CA PHE A 122 -26.41 -12.80 -0.74
C PHE A 122 -26.17 -14.10 0.01
N TRP A 123 -26.42 -15.20 -0.70
CA TRP A 123 -26.24 -16.54 -0.18
C TRP A 123 -25.23 -17.30 -1.03
N THR A 124 -24.40 -18.11 -0.38
CA THR A 124 -23.45 -18.98 -1.05
C THR A 124 -23.82 -20.43 -0.77
N LEU A 125 -23.64 -21.27 -1.77
CA LEU A 125 -23.92 -22.72 -1.66
C LEU A 125 -22.61 -23.49 -1.86
N SER A 126 -22.27 -24.29 -0.87
CA SER A 126 -21.18 -25.27 -0.96
C SER A 126 -21.70 -26.65 -0.61
N VAL A 127 -21.19 -27.67 -1.32
CA VAL A 127 -21.56 -29.06 -1.14
C VAL A 127 -20.36 -29.83 -0.62
N LYS A 128 -20.57 -30.63 0.41
CA LYS A 128 -19.54 -31.54 0.93
C LYS A 128 -19.83 -32.95 0.41
N PHE A 129 -18.90 -33.48 -0.37
CA PHE A 129 -18.89 -34.82 -0.85
C PHE A 129 -18.01 -35.69 0.03
N LYS A 130 -18.41 -36.93 0.27
CA LYS A 130 -17.64 -37.92 1.00
C LYS A 130 -17.28 -39.04 0.05
N ASP A 131 -16.01 -39.34 -0.06
CA ASP A 131 -15.54 -40.47 -0.87
C ASP A 131 -15.64 -41.79 -0.13
N LYS A 132 -15.27 -42.91 -0.80
CA LYS A 132 -15.27 -44.24 -0.23
C LYS A 132 -14.29 -44.39 0.96
N ASN A 133 -13.30 -43.55 1.06
CA ASN A 133 -12.28 -43.52 2.13
C ASN A 133 -12.63 -42.54 3.26
N ASN A 134 -13.86 -42.01 3.29
CA ASN A 134 -14.32 -41.00 4.23
C ASN A 134 -13.62 -39.62 4.09
N GLN A 135 -12.90 -39.35 3.00
CA GLN A 135 -12.34 -38.05 2.73
C GLN A 135 -13.44 -37.07 2.29
N ILE A 136 -13.37 -35.84 2.80
CA ILE A 136 -14.36 -34.80 2.51
C ILE A 136 -13.82 -33.86 1.46
N ILE A 137 -14.53 -33.76 0.34
CA ILE A 137 -14.24 -32.76 -0.70
C ILE A 137 -15.33 -31.69 -0.62
N THR A 138 -14.94 -30.45 -0.44
CA THR A 138 -15.87 -29.32 -0.47
C THR A 138 -15.83 -28.66 -1.85
N ALA A 139 -16.99 -28.57 -2.49
CA ALA A 139 -17.16 -27.96 -3.80
C ALA A 139 -18.11 -26.78 -3.71
N SER A 140 -17.77 -25.70 -4.42
CA SER A 140 -18.65 -24.54 -4.60
C SER A 140 -19.38 -24.65 -5.92
N ILE A 141 -20.63 -24.18 -5.94
CA ILE A 141 -21.40 -24.16 -7.16
C ILE A 141 -20.87 -23.07 -8.11
N SER A 142 -20.58 -23.44 -9.34
CA SER A 142 -20.17 -22.51 -10.40
C SER A 142 -21.25 -22.31 -11.46
N GLN A 143 -22.10 -23.29 -11.63
CA GLN A 143 -23.19 -23.27 -12.62
C GLN A 143 -24.37 -24.12 -12.15
N LEU A 144 -25.59 -23.66 -12.40
CA LEU A 144 -26.84 -24.37 -12.15
C LEU A 144 -27.73 -24.21 -13.36
N GLU A 145 -28.19 -25.35 -13.93
CA GLU A 145 -29.07 -25.38 -15.10
C GLU A 145 -28.60 -24.47 -16.25
N ASN A 146 -27.31 -24.56 -16.59
CA ASN A 146 -26.63 -23.75 -17.61
C ASN A 146 -26.47 -22.26 -17.28
N ASN A 147 -26.91 -21.79 -16.12
CA ASN A 147 -26.71 -20.43 -15.67
C ASN A 147 -25.45 -20.33 -14.77
N LYS A 148 -24.55 -19.44 -15.08
CA LYS A 148 -23.36 -19.17 -14.27
C LYS A 148 -23.81 -18.57 -12.93
N ILE A 149 -23.25 -19.09 -11.83
CA ILE A 149 -23.51 -18.59 -10.47
C ILE A 149 -22.46 -17.57 -10.10
N GLU A 150 -22.89 -16.37 -9.78
CA GLU A 150 -22.09 -15.24 -9.32
C GLU A 150 -22.46 -14.90 -7.87
N LYS A 151 -21.75 -13.94 -7.27
CA LYS A 151 -21.91 -13.57 -5.86
C LYS A 151 -23.38 -13.30 -5.47
N PHE A 152 -24.13 -12.59 -6.32
CA PHE A 152 -25.51 -12.19 -6.05
C PHE A 152 -26.57 -13.01 -6.80
N SER A 153 -26.23 -14.22 -7.25
CA SER A 153 -27.19 -15.11 -7.92
C SER A 153 -28.27 -15.66 -6.99
N PHE A 154 -27.98 -15.71 -5.69
CA PHE A 154 -28.94 -16.10 -4.66
C PHE A 154 -29.08 -14.93 -3.67
N ARG A 155 -30.23 -14.25 -3.70
CA ARG A 155 -30.47 -13.05 -2.90
C ARG A 155 -31.33 -13.31 -1.66
N ASN A 156 -31.95 -14.47 -1.58
CA ASN A 156 -32.80 -14.85 -0.45
C ASN A 156 -32.80 -16.35 -0.19
N LYS A 157 -33.34 -16.70 0.96
CA LYS A 157 -33.44 -18.10 1.43
C LYS A 157 -34.28 -19.00 0.49
N GLU A 158 -35.25 -18.45 -0.19
CA GLU A 158 -36.13 -19.23 -1.08
C GLU A 158 -35.38 -19.71 -2.33
N GLU A 159 -34.56 -18.81 -2.92
CA GLU A 159 -33.72 -19.13 -4.08
C GLU A 159 -32.70 -20.23 -3.76
N ILE A 160 -32.03 -20.10 -2.59
CA ILE A 160 -31.08 -21.14 -2.15
C ILE A 160 -31.75 -22.46 -1.89
N ASN A 161 -32.95 -22.49 -1.30
CA ASN A 161 -33.69 -23.71 -1.04
C ASN A 161 -34.13 -24.40 -2.35
N LYS A 162 -34.51 -23.65 -3.37
CA LYS A 162 -34.78 -24.19 -4.72
C LYS A 162 -33.54 -24.85 -5.30
N ALA A 163 -32.37 -24.15 -5.24
CA ALA A 163 -31.11 -24.70 -5.70
C ALA A 163 -30.72 -25.98 -4.95
N ILE A 164 -30.87 -26.03 -3.63
CA ILE A 164 -30.64 -27.24 -2.83
C ILE A 164 -31.56 -28.41 -3.26
N SER A 165 -32.82 -28.12 -3.51
CA SER A 165 -33.78 -29.15 -3.94
C SER A 165 -33.45 -29.74 -5.32
N ILE A 166 -32.92 -28.94 -6.24
CA ILE A 166 -32.43 -29.38 -7.55
C ILE A 166 -31.19 -30.26 -7.39
N ILE A 167 -30.21 -29.76 -6.59
CA ILE A 167 -28.96 -30.46 -6.38
C ILE A 167 -29.12 -31.80 -5.72
N ASN A 168 -29.97 -31.90 -4.71
CA ASN A 168 -30.24 -33.17 -3.98
C ASN A 168 -30.85 -34.27 -4.86
N LYS A 169 -31.45 -33.93 -5.98
CA LYS A 169 -32.01 -34.90 -6.94
C LYS A 169 -31.00 -35.38 -8.00
N LYS A 170 -29.80 -34.82 -8.03
CA LYS A 170 -28.79 -35.13 -9.05
C LYS A 170 -27.76 -36.12 -8.55
N LYS A 171 -27.19 -36.89 -9.45
CA LYS A 171 -25.99 -37.71 -9.22
C LYS A 171 -24.78 -36.92 -9.65
N PHE A 172 -23.71 -37.01 -8.88
CA PHE A 172 -22.48 -36.28 -9.14
C PHE A 172 -21.36 -37.20 -9.62
N SER A 173 -20.55 -36.72 -10.53
CA SER A 173 -19.33 -37.39 -11.00
C SER A 173 -18.23 -36.35 -11.23
N ILE A 174 -16.98 -36.75 -11.06
CA ILE A 174 -15.84 -35.92 -11.45
C ILE A 174 -15.69 -36.07 -12.96
N THR A 175 -15.78 -34.95 -13.67
CA THR A 175 -15.69 -34.91 -15.14
C THR A 175 -14.31 -34.51 -15.62
N ASP A 176 -13.61 -33.66 -14.84
CA ASP A 176 -12.26 -33.19 -15.16
C ASP A 176 -11.46 -32.86 -13.90
N ILE A 177 -10.14 -33.01 -13.96
CA ILE A 177 -9.21 -32.66 -12.91
C ILE A 177 -8.07 -31.86 -13.55
N SER A 178 -7.94 -30.61 -13.18
CA SER A 178 -6.81 -29.77 -13.56
C SER A 178 -5.96 -29.37 -12.34
N SER A 179 -4.64 -29.38 -12.50
CA SER A 179 -3.72 -28.94 -11.47
C SER A 179 -2.84 -27.79 -11.97
N LYS A 180 -2.64 -26.78 -11.15
CA LYS A 180 -1.75 -25.66 -11.45
C LYS A 180 -0.73 -25.51 -10.32
N ILE A 181 0.54 -25.61 -10.66
CA ILE A 181 1.63 -25.34 -9.72
C ILE A 181 1.80 -23.81 -9.66
N ILE A 182 1.66 -23.22 -8.48
CA ILE A 182 1.91 -21.81 -8.23
C ILE A 182 3.16 -21.71 -7.36
N ASN A 183 4.24 -21.23 -7.95
CA ASN A 183 5.44 -20.87 -7.18
C ASN A 183 5.17 -19.52 -6.53
N ARG A 184 5.14 -19.46 -5.20
CA ARG A 184 5.14 -18.22 -4.44
C ARG A 184 6.60 -17.85 -4.17
N ASN A 185 7.06 -16.77 -4.78
CA ASN A 185 8.33 -16.14 -4.42
C ASN A 185 8.17 -15.38 -3.12
#